data_2eb8397f4950fb41ea78994dab23611b
#
_entry.id   2eb8397f4950fb41ea78994dab23611b
#
_cell.length_a   1.000
_cell.length_b   1.000
_cell.length_c   1.000
_cell.angle_alpha   90.00
_cell.angle_beta   90.00
_cell.angle_gamma   90.00
#
_symmetry.space_group_name_H-M   'P 1'
#
loop_
_entity.id
_entity.type
_entity.pdbx_description
1 polymer ?
#
loop_
_entity_poly.entity_id
_entity_poly.type
_entity_poly.pdbx_seq_one_letter_code
_entity_poly.pdbx_strand_id
1 'polypeptide(L)'
;MKTIKGPAIYLAQFASDEAPFNSLNGMAKWAAGLGFKGVQIPAWNKRVIDIKRAAESQAYCDEFLGTAHEAGVEITELATHIQGQLVASHPAYDTMLDGFAPPELAGNVKAKQAWAVEQMGLMAKASKRMGLKAHGTFSGSLAWPYLYPFPQRPAGLIDEAFAELGRRWLPILNQFDEAGIDLCFELHPAEDLHDGATFERFLDAVGSHPRANILFDPSHMLLQQMDYLAFLDIYHDRVRMFHVKDAEFRSNGRCGVYGGYLDWIDRPGRFRSLGDGQVNFSAIFSKMAQYDFGGWAVLEWECCIKHPEQGAAEGALFIRDHIIRVTERAFDDFAGGAADCETNRKILGLG
;
A
#
# COMPACT_ATOMS: atom_id res chain seq x y z
N MET A 1 7.85 -5.11 -20.89
CA MET A 1 7.22 -4.10 -20.02
C MET A 1 5.74 -4.40 -19.90
N LYS A 2 5.12 -4.13 -18.73
CA LYS A 2 3.67 -4.32 -18.48
C LYS A 2 2.98 -2.98 -18.34
N THR A 3 1.75 -2.88 -18.85
CA THR A 3 0.90 -1.71 -18.61
C THR A 3 0.29 -1.85 -17.20
N ILE A 4 0.41 -0.81 -16.39
CA ILE A 4 -0.19 -0.72 -15.06
C ILE A 4 -1.71 -0.77 -15.20
N LYS A 5 -2.39 -1.55 -14.36
CA LYS A 5 -3.85 -1.61 -14.32
C LYS A 5 -4.43 -0.37 -13.63
N GLY A 6 -5.62 0.02 -14.02
CA GLY A 6 -6.32 1.13 -13.35
C GLY A 6 -7.14 2.01 -14.29
N PRO A 7 -7.65 3.11 -13.75
CA PRO A 7 -7.55 3.56 -12.36
C PRO A 7 -8.35 2.68 -11.39
N ALA A 8 -7.87 2.57 -10.14
CA ALA A 8 -8.60 1.95 -9.05
C ALA A 8 -8.68 2.91 -7.84
N ILE A 9 -9.56 2.60 -6.87
CA ILE A 9 -9.78 3.43 -5.68
C ILE A 9 -9.87 2.59 -4.42
N TYR A 10 -9.20 3.03 -3.34
CA TYR A 10 -9.34 2.46 -2.02
C TYR A 10 -10.60 3.00 -1.34
N LEU A 11 -11.45 2.10 -0.85
CA LEU A 11 -12.78 2.48 -0.34
C LEU A 11 -12.78 2.91 1.14
N ALA A 12 -11.65 2.82 1.83
CA ALA A 12 -11.58 3.08 3.28
C ALA A 12 -12.03 4.49 3.66
N GLN A 13 -11.60 5.49 2.89
CA GLN A 13 -11.87 6.90 3.18
C GLN A 13 -13.30 7.33 2.84
N PHE A 14 -14.07 6.48 2.15
CA PHE A 14 -15.42 6.79 1.68
C PHE A 14 -16.50 6.02 2.44
N ALA A 15 -16.19 4.82 2.96
CA ALA A 15 -17.18 3.97 3.63
C ALA A 15 -17.82 4.65 4.84
N SER A 16 -19.14 4.80 4.82
CA SER A 16 -19.94 5.48 5.85
C SER A 16 -21.29 4.79 6.06
N ASP A 17 -22.17 5.34 6.89
CA ASP A 17 -23.52 4.82 7.13
C ASP A 17 -24.53 5.27 6.06
N GLU A 18 -24.15 6.21 5.19
CA GLU A 18 -25.03 6.79 4.18
C GLU A 18 -24.81 6.19 2.80
N ALA A 19 -25.88 6.02 2.03
CA ALA A 19 -25.79 5.57 0.65
C ALA A 19 -25.12 6.67 -0.22
N PRO A 20 -24.29 6.32 -1.21
CA PRO A 20 -23.96 4.97 -1.69
C PRO A 20 -22.85 4.27 -0.89
N PHE A 21 -22.31 4.89 0.15
CA PHE A 21 -21.08 4.52 0.86
C PHE A 21 -21.26 3.47 1.95
N ASN A 22 -22.47 2.96 2.13
CA ASN A 22 -22.84 1.99 3.16
C ASN A 22 -22.82 0.52 2.69
N SER A 23 -22.43 0.24 1.46
CA SER A 23 -22.38 -1.12 0.91
C SER A 23 -21.39 -1.23 -0.26
N LEU A 24 -20.88 -2.45 -0.48
CA LEU A 24 -20.02 -2.73 -1.63
C LEU A 24 -20.70 -2.36 -2.96
N ASN A 25 -21.95 -2.78 -3.17
CA ASN A 25 -22.67 -2.51 -4.42
C ASN A 25 -22.83 -1.00 -4.69
N GLY A 26 -23.16 -0.23 -3.65
CA GLY A 26 -23.28 1.23 -3.76
C GLY A 26 -21.95 1.88 -4.16
N MET A 27 -20.89 1.58 -3.40
CA MET A 27 -19.55 2.13 -3.66
C MET A 27 -18.97 1.66 -5.00
N ALA A 28 -19.16 0.42 -5.39
CA ALA A 28 -18.70 -0.11 -6.66
C ALA A 28 -19.36 0.62 -7.86
N LYS A 29 -20.68 0.83 -7.81
CA LYS A 29 -21.40 1.60 -8.82
C LYS A 29 -20.96 3.07 -8.86
N TRP A 30 -20.76 3.68 -7.69
CA TRP A 30 -20.24 5.04 -7.59
C TRP A 30 -18.84 5.15 -8.21
N ALA A 31 -17.92 4.25 -7.86
CA ALA A 31 -16.57 4.22 -8.41
C ALA A 31 -16.57 4.01 -9.93
N ALA A 32 -17.37 3.05 -10.43
CA ALA A 32 -17.53 2.82 -11.87
C ALA A 32 -18.06 4.05 -12.60
N GLY A 33 -19.03 4.77 -12.00
CA GLY A 33 -19.58 6.03 -12.53
C GLY A 33 -18.55 7.15 -12.66
N LEU A 34 -17.51 7.15 -11.81
CA LEU A 34 -16.37 8.08 -11.91
C LEU A 34 -15.29 7.62 -12.91
N GLY A 35 -15.39 6.39 -13.43
CA GLY A 35 -14.46 5.84 -14.42
C GLY A 35 -13.37 4.92 -13.81
N PHE A 36 -13.42 4.60 -12.53
CA PHE A 36 -12.57 3.58 -11.94
C PHE A 36 -12.86 2.20 -12.54
N LYS A 37 -11.82 1.36 -12.62
CA LYS A 37 -11.86 -0.01 -13.13
C LYS A 37 -11.66 -1.03 -12.01
N GLY A 38 -11.24 -0.59 -10.83
CA GLY A 38 -11.02 -1.44 -9.69
C GLY A 38 -11.30 -0.73 -8.37
N VAL A 39 -11.58 -1.53 -7.34
CA VAL A 39 -11.78 -1.07 -5.96
C VAL A 39 -10.94 -1.93 -5.02
N GLN A 40 -10.18 -1.28 -4.13
CA GLN A 40 -9.47 -1.92 -3.03
C GLN A 40 -10.35 -1.90 -1.78
N ILE A 41 -10.38 -3.02 -1.06
CA ILE A 41 -11.35 -3.27 0.01
C ILE A 41 -10.71 -3.08 1.39
N PRO A 42 -11.26 -2.19 2.24
CA PRO A 42 -10.91 -2.11 3.67
C PRO A 42 -11.51 -3.32 4.40
N ALA A 43 -10.72 -4.38 4.56
CA ALA A 43 -11.21 -5.69 5.00
C ALA A 43 -11.66 -5.73 6.48
N TRP A 44 -11.36 -4.69 7.25
CA TRP A 44 -11.91 -4.50 8.61
C TRP A 44 -13.32 -3.93 8.64
N ASN A 45 -13.82 -3.39 7.52
CA ASN A 45 -15.10 -2.69 7.50
C ASN A 45 -16.23 -3.66 7.20
N LYS A 46 -16.99 -4.02 8.24
CA LYS A 46 -18.11 -4.96 8.17
C LYS A 46 -19.27 -4.52 7.27
N ARG A 47 -19.37 -3.22 6.91
CA ARG A 47 -20.34 -2.73 5.91
C ARG A 47 -20.01 -3.19 4.51
N VAL A 48 -18.72 -3.45 4.26
CA VAL A 48 -18.21 -3.79 2.94
C VAL A 48 -18.07 -5.28 2.78
N ILE A 49 -17.47 -5.98 3.77
CA ILE A 49 -17.12 -7.40 3.68
C ILE A 49 -17.29 -8.10 5.03
N ASP A 50 -17.77 -9.35 4.99
CA ASP A 50 -17.68 -10.29 6.11
C ASP A 50 -16.47 -11.20 5.88
N ILE A 51 -15.37 -10.87 6.54
CA ILE A 51 -14.11 -11.56 6.31
C ILE A 51 -14.12 -13.01 6.77
N LYS A 52 -14.87 -13.33 7.84
CA LYS A 52 -14.99 -14.71 8.30
C LYS A 52 -15.69 -15.56 7.25
N ARG A 53 -16.82 -15.08 6.73
CA ARG A 53 -17.52 -15.76 5.62
C ARG A 53 -16.66 -15.87 4.37
N ALA A 54 -15.89 -14.81 4.04
CA ALA A 54 -14.97 -14.82 2.90
C ALA A 54 -13.85 -15.86 3.06
N ALA A 55 -13.34 -16.05 4.28
CA ALA A 55 -12.34 -17.07 4.58
C ALA A 55 -12.89 -18.50 4.54
N GLU A 56 -14.19 -18.70 4.79
CA GLU A 56 -14.81 -20.01 4.95
C GLU A 56 -15.60 -20.46 3.71
N SER A 57 -16.15 -19.53 2.90
CA SER A 57 -17.10 -19.83 1.81
C SER A 57 -16.63 -19.31 0.45
N GLN A 58 -16.43 -20.23 -0.50
CA GLN A 58 -16.17 -19.86 -1.90
C GLN A 58 -17.39 -19.18 -2.52
N ALA A 59 -18.60 -19.68 -2.26
CA ALA A 59 -19.84 -19.10 -2.79
C ALA A 59 -20.01 -17.61 -2.35
N TYR A 60 -19.63 -17.28 -1.11
CA TYR A 60 -19.63 -15.89 -0.67
C TYR A 60 -18.60 -15.05 -1.44
N CYS A 61 -17.40 -15.57 -1.67
CA CYS A 61 -16.38 -14.87 -2.47
C CYS A 61 -16.85 -14.66 -3.91
N ASP A 62 -17.46 -15.66 -4.51
CA ASP A 62 -17.99 -15.59 -5.88
C ASP A 62 -19.11 -14.54 -5.99
N GLU A 63 -20.04 -14.50 -5.04
CA GLU A 63 -21.09 -13.47 -4.94
C GLU A 63 -20.47 -12.06 -4.73
N PHE A 64 -19.49 -11.94 -3.86
CA PHE A 64 -18.79 -10.69 -3.57
C PHE A 64 -18.08 -10.12 -4.82
N LEU A 65 -17.32 -10.97 -5.51
CA LEU A 65 -16.65 -10.61 -6.77
C LEU A 65 -17.68 -10.31 -7.87
N GLY A 66 -18.76 -11.10 -7.95
CA GLY A 66 -19.86 -10.89 -8.89
C GLY A 66 -20.51 -9.53 -8.72
N THR A 67 -20.77 -9.12 -7.47
CA THR A 67 -21.34 -7.79 -7.15
C THR A 67 -20.47 -6.64 -7.68
N ALA A 68 -19.16 -6.71 -7.52
CA ALA A 68 -18.24 -5.69 -8.05
C ALA A 68 -18.19 -5.72 -9.58
N HIS A 69 -18.13 -6.92 -10.16
CA HIS A 69 -18.08 -7.10 -11.62
C HIS A 69 -19.36 -6.60 -12.30
N GLU A 70 -20.54 -6.88 -11.74
CA GLU A 70 -21.83 -6.38 -12.25
C GLU A 70 -21.91 -4.84 -12.17
N ALA A 71 -21.24 -4.22 -11.19
CA ALA A 71 -21.10 -2.78 -11.11
C ALA A 71 -20.10 -2.19 -12.12
N GLY A 72 -19.28 -3.02 -12.77
CA GLY A 72 -18.29 -2.62 -13.77
C GLY A 72 -16.88 -2.37 -13.22
N VAL A 73 -16.55 -2.90 -12.03
CA VAL A 73 -15.21 -2.82 -11.43
C VAL A 73 -14.71 -4.20 -10.97
N GLU A 74 -13.39 -4.35 -10.85
CA GLU A 74 -12.74 -5.51 -10.25
C GLU A 74 -12.39 -5.23 -8.79
N ILE A 75 -12.35 -6.29 -7.95
CA ILE A 75 -11.68 -6.20 -6.63
C ILE A 75 -10.18 -6.30 -6.88
N THR A 76 -9.44 -5.28 -6.48
CA THR A 76 -7.99 -5.22 -6.72
C THR A 76 -7.21 -6.00 -5.66
N GLU A 77 -7.35 -5.63 -4.41
CA GLU A 77 -6.76 -6.25 -3.23
C GLU A 77 -7.68 -6.05 -2.01
N LEU A 78 -7.45 -6.86 -0.97
CA LEU A 78 -7.90 -6.56 0.37
C LEU A 78 -6.78 -5.81 1.13
N ALA A 79 -7.15 -4.99 2.10
CA ALA A 79 -6.21 -4.28 2.96
C ALA A 79 -6.60 -4.36 4.44
N THR A 80 -5.60 -4.53 5.32
CA THR A 80 -5.75 -4.75 6.77
C THR A 80 -4.87 -3.82 7.60
N HIS A 81 -4.81 -2.55 7.26
CA HIS A 81 -3.98 -1.58 7.98
C HIS A 81 -4.25 -1.60 9.48
N ILE A 82 -5.52 -1.58 9.89
CA ILE A 82 -5.94 -1.59 11.30
C ILE A 82 -5.46 -2.84 12.05
N GLN A 83 -5.65 -4.05 11.47
CA GLN A 83 -5.22 -5.29 12.12
C GLN A 83 -3.71 -5.43 12.11
N GLY A 84 -3.05 -5.06 11.01
CA GLY A 84 -1.58 -5.04 10.93
C GLY A 84 -0.95 -4.19 12.02
N GLN A 85 -1.51 -3.00 12.27
CA GLN A 85 -1.08 -2.12 13.36
C GLN A 85 -1.11 -2.81 14.73
N LEU A 86 -2.07 -3.70 14.98
CA LEU A 86 -2.23 -4.39 16.26
C LEU A 86 -1.33 -5.63 16.42
N VAL A 87 -0.69 -6.12 15.37
CA VAL A 87 0.27 -7.24 15.46
C VAL A 87 1.44 -6.87 16.36
N ALA A 88 1.87 -5.59 16.30
CA ALA A 88 2.91 -5.06 17.16
C ALA A 88 2.55 -3.63 17.58
N SER A 89 2.23 -3.41 18.84
CA SER A 89 1.91 -2.09 19.38
C SER A 89 2.73 -1.78 20.62
N HIS A 90 3.28 -0.56 20.66
CA HIS A 90 3.98 -0.06 21.84
C HIS A 90 2.96 0.35 22.93
N PRO A 91 3.25 0.10 24.21
CA PRO A 91 2.34 0.44 25.31
C PRO A 91 1.87 1.91 25.32
N ALA A 92 2.68 2.84 24.83
CA ALA A 92 2.31 4.25 24.72
C ALA A 92 1.11 4.53 23.81
N TYR A 93 0.82 3.62 22.86
CA TYR A 93 -0.29 3.76 21.88
C TYR A 93 -1.48 2.87 22.20
N ASP A 94 -1.39 2.01 23.20
CA ASP A 94 -2.34 0.93 23.41
C ASP A 94 -3.79 1.42 23.57
N THR A 95 -4.00 2.44 24.39
CA THR A 95 -5.35 3.05 24.58
C THR A 95 -5.85 3.73 23.30
N MET A 96 -4.94 4.35 22.50
CA MET A 96 -5.33 5.01 21.25
C MET A 96 -5.77 3.99 20.19
N LEU A 97 -5.27 2.75 20.28
CA LEU A 97 -5.57 1.67 19.36
C LEU A 97 -6.76 0.79 19.80
N ASP A 98 -7.46 1.13 20.89
CA ASP A 98 -8.64 0.38 21.31
C ASP A 98 -9.75 0.39 20.26
N GLY A 99 -9.89 1.49 19.51
CA GLY A 99 -10.85 1.59 18.41
C GLY A 99 -10.53 0.73 17.17
N PHE A 100 -9.36 0.10 17.11
CA PHE A 100 -8.94 -0.77 16.00
C PHE A 100 -9.36 -2.23 16.20
N ALA A 101 -9.85 -2.59 17.35
CA ALA A 101 -10.31 -3.93 17.72
C ALA A 101 -11.78 -3.91 18.18
N PRO A 102 -12.42 -5.08 18.28
CA PRO A 102 -13.74 -5.16 18.91
C PRO A 102 -13.75 -4.55 20.31
N PRO A 103 -14.83 -3.82 20.68
CA PRO A 103 -14.91 -3.08 21.94
C PRO A 103 -14.65 -3.92 23.21
N GLU A 104 -15.02 -5.22 23.16
CA GLU A 104 -14.78 -6.17 24.26
C GLU A 104 -13.30 -6.46 24.53
N LEU A 105 -12.39 -6.09 23.59
CA LEU A 105 -10.95 -6.26 23.73
C LEU A 105 -10.23 -4.98 24.21
N ALA A 106 -10.98 -3.89 24.42
CA ALA A 106 -10.40 -2.61 24.85
C ALA A 106 -9.60 -2.77 26.17
N GLY A 107 -8.44 -2.11 26.23
CA GLY A 107 -7.53 -2.18 27.36
C GLY A 107 -6.78 -3.51 27.52
N ASN A 108 -6.99 -4.49 26.65
CA ASN A 108 -6.31 -5.79 26.71
C ASN A 108 -5.37 -6.01 25.52
N VAL A 109 -4.12 -5.54 25.64
CA VAL A 109 -3.08 -5.61 24.59
C VAL A 109 -2.92 -7.01 24.02
N LYS A 110 -2.81 -8.03 24.88
CA LYS A 110 -2.58 -9.42 24.43
C LYS A 110 -3.77 -9.97 23.65
N ALA A 111 -5.00 -9.64 24.09
CA ALA A 111 -6.21 -10.08 23.41
C ALA A 111 -6.36 -9.38 22.03
N LYS A 112 -6.09 -8.06 21.95
CA LYS A 112 -6.07 -7.31 20.69
C LYS A 112 -5.05 -7.89 19.71
N GLN A 113 -3.84 -8.20 20.18
CA GLN A 113 -2.79 -8.81 19.36
C GLN A 113 -3.18 -10.22 18.87
N ALA A 114 -3.69 -11.08 19.74
CA ALA A 114 -4.13 -12.42 19.36
C ALA A 114 -5.26 -12.38 18.33
N TRP A 115 -6.23 -11.48 18.53
CA TRP A 115 -7.30 -11.23 17.55
C TRP A 115 -6.75 -10.74 16.21
N ALA A 116 -5.81 -9.80 16.20
CA ALA A 116 -5.21 -9.30 14.97
C ALA A 116 -4.51 -10.42 14.18
N VAL A 117 -3.73 -11.27 14.84
CA VAL A 117 -3.09 -12.43 14.21
C VAL A 117 -4.12 -13.40 13.61
N GLU A 118 -5.22 -13.67 14.33
CA GLU A 118 -6.33 -14.47 13.79
C GLU A 118 -6.93 -13.83 12.54
N GLN A 119 -7.23 -12.51 12.59
CA GLN A 119 -7.76 -11.80 11.43
C GLN A 119 -6.82 -11.89 10.22
N MET A 120 -5.50 -11.71 10.40
CA MET A 120 -4.53 -11.85 9.30
C MET A 120 -4.61 -13.23 8.65
N GLY A 121 -4.79 -14.30 9.43
CA GLY A 121 -4.98 -15.66 8.90
C GLY A 121 -6.28 -15.82 8.09
N LEU A 122 -7.38 -15.18 8.52
CA LEU A 122 -8.63 -15.15 7.76
C LEU A 122 -8.46 -14.38 6.44
N MET A 123 -7.72 -13.27 6.47
CA MET A 123 -7.46 -12.44 5.29
C MET A 123 -6.64 -13.19 4.22
N ALA A 124 -5.61 -13.94 4.64
CA ALA A 124 -4.84 -14.78 3.71
C ALA A 124 -5.75 -15.79 2.98
N LYS A 125 -6.65 -16.46 3.72
CA LYS A 125 -7.61 -17.41 3.15
C LYS A 125 -8.61 -16.74 2.21
N ALA A 126 -9.17 -15.58 2.62
CA ALA A 126 -10.12 -14.83 1.80
C ALA A 126 -9.47 -14.33 0.51
N SER A 127 -8.27 -13.74 0.58
CA SER A 127 -7.51 -13.31 -0.60
C SER A 127 -7.25 -14.46 -1.58
N LYS A 128 -6.88 -15.64 -1.06
CA LYS A 128 -6.71 -16.85 -1.88
C LYS A 128 -7.99 -17.27 -2.58
N ARG A 129 -9.12 -17.32 -1.85
CA ARG A 129 -10.44 -17.71 -2.43
C ARG A 129 -10.91 -16.74 -3.51
N MET A 130 -10.62 -15.46 -3.34
CA MET A 130 -10.91 -14.42 -4.32
C MET A 130 -9.94 -14.39 -5.50
N GLY A 131 -8.88 -15.21 -5.49
CA GLY A 131 -7.86 -15.23 -6.55
C GLY A 131 -6.97 -14.00 -6.61
N LEU A 132 -6.92 -13.20 -5.53
CA LEU A 132 -6.09 -12.02 -5.42
C LEU A 132 -4.60 -12.41 -5.38
N LYS A 133 -3.72 -11.43 -5.59
CA LYS A 133 -2.26 -11.67 -5.65
C LYS A 133 -1.49 -10.98 -4.53
N ALA A 134 -2.02 -9.87 -4.04
CA ALA A 134 -1.40 -9.05 -3.03
C ALA A 134 -2.42 -8.61 -1.96
N HIS A 135 -1.92 -8.19 -0.82
CA HIS A 135 -2.70 -7.77 0.34
C HIS A 135 -1.94 -6.68 1.10
N GLY A 136 -2.58 -5.52 1.31
CA GLY A 136 -1.96 -4.37 1.98
C GLY A 136 -2.10 -4.39 3.50
N THR A 137 -1.07 -3.95 4.23
CA THR A 137 -1.08 -3.89 5.70
C THR A 137 -0.09 -2.88 6.26
N PHE A 138 -0.27 -2.51 7.54
CA PHE A 138 0.75 -1.88 8.36
C PHE A 138 1.57 -2.92 9.12
N SER A 139 2.73 -2.50 9.63
CA SER A 139 3.63 -3.36 10.41
C SER A 139 3.34 -3.40 11.90
N GLY A 140 2.70 -2.37 12.40
CA GLY A 140 2.72 -2.04 13.81
C GLY A 140 4.02 -1.36 14.23
N SER A 141 4.13 -0.97 15.48
CA SER A 141 5.29 -0.24 15.98
C SER A 141 5.68 -0.64 17.39
N LEU A 142 6.94 -1.02 17.59
CA LEU A 142 7.61 -1.21 18.87
C LEU A 142 8.72 -0.19 19.05
N ALA A 143 9.45 0.11 17.97
CA ALA A 143 10.62 0.99 17.97
C ALA A 143 10.29 2.46 17.66
N TRP A 144 9.20 2.74 16.96
CA TRP A 144 8.85 4.09 16.54
C TRP A 144 8.88 5.16 17.65
N PRO A 145 8.42 4.93 18.91
CA PRO A 145 8.54 5.93 19.98
C PRO A 145 9.96 6.35 20.29
N TYR A 146 10.92 5.56 19.85
CA TYR A 146 12.36 5.78 20.03
C TYR A 146 13.06 6.24 18.74
N LEU A 147 12.31 6.73 17.75
CA LEU A 147 12.85 7.16 16.46
C LEU A 147 13.96 8.19 16.61
N TYR A 148 13.75 9.18 17.48
CA TYR A 148 14.77 10.20 17.74
C TYR A 148 15.83 9.67 18.72
N PRO A 149 17.15 9.79 18.41
CA PRO A 149 18.21 9.17 19.20
C PRO A 149 18.50 9.82 20.54
N PHE A 150 17.72 10.79 20.96
CA PHE A 150 17.81 11.47 22.23
C PHE A 150 16.43 11.52 22.93
N PRO A 151 16.32 11.23 24.24
CA PRO A 151 17.36 10.73 25.16
C PRO A 151 18.06 9.47 24.64
N GLN A 152 19.33 9.25 25.03
CA GLN A 152 20.12 8.16 24.51
C GLN A 152 19.41 6.81 24.70
N ARG A 153 19.23 6.09 23.62
CA ARG A 153 18.63 4.75 23.62
C ARG A 153 19.58 3.73 24.27
N PRO A 154 19.08 2.78 25.06
CA PRO A 154 19.89 1.62 25.50
C PRO A 154 20.47 0.88 24.29
N ALA A 155 21.69 0.36 24.43
CA ALA A 155 22.30 -0.47 23.39
C ALA A 155 21.43 -1.69 23.10
N GLY A 156 21.24 -2.04 21.83
CA GLY A 156 20.44 -3.19 21.40
C GLY A 156 18.93 -2.98 21.41
N LEU A 157 18.38 -1.84 21.89
CA LEU A 157 16.94 -1.63 21.98
C LEU A 157 16.23 -1.79 20.62
N ILE A 158 16.78 -1.22 19.57
CA ILE A 158 16.19 -1.30 18.23
C ILE A 158 16.33 -2.70 17.65
N ASP A 159 17.46 -3.36 17.89
CA ASP A 159 17.68 -4.72 17.41
C ASP A 159 16.70 -5.72 18.07
N GLU A 160 16.43 -5.57 19.36
CA GLU A 160 15.41 -6.35 20.07
C GLU A 160 14.00 -6.06 19.53
N ALA A 161 13.68 -4.80 19.24
CA ALA A 161 12.36 -4.44 18.68
C ALA A 161 12.13 -5.11 17.30
N PHE A 162 13.13 -5.07 16.41
CA PHE A 162 13.03 -5.72 15.10
C PHE A 162 13.06 -7.25 15.18
N ALA A 163 13.82 -7.82 16.08
CA ALA A 163 13.79 -9.27 16.35
C ALA A 163 12.39 -9.71 16.81
N GLU A 164 11.77 -8.98 17.73
CA GLU A 164 10.40 -9.23 18.18
C GLU A 164 9.38 -8.99 17.07
N LEU A 165 9.52 -7.94 16.26
CA LEU A 165 8.67 -7.66 15.11
C LEU A 165 8.72 -8.84 14.12
N GLY A 166 9.91 -9.30 13.77
CA GLY A 166 10.12 -10.45 12.89
C GLY A 166 9.51 -11.74 13.47
N ARG A 167 9.67 -11.98 14.77
CA ARG A 167 9.08 -13.13 15.46
C ARG A 167 7.54 -13.14 15.38
N ARG A 168 6.90 -11.97 15.42
CA ARG A 168 5.43 -11.83 15.31
C ARG A 168 4.94 -12.01 13.88
N TRP A 169 5.65 -11.43 12.90
CA TRP A 169 5.25 -11.46 11.51
C TRP A 169 5.58 -12.76 10.78
N LEU A 170 6.65 -13.47 11.14
CA LEU A 170 7.07 -14.68 10.42
C LEU A 170 5.97 -15.75 10.33
N PRO A 171 5.19 -16.09 11.39
CA PRO A 171 4.08 -17.03 11.27
C PRO A 171 2.95 -16.54 10.36
N ILE A 172 2.71 -15.22 10.30
CA ILE A 172 1.71 -14.61 9.42
C ILE A 172 2.19 -14.68 7.97
N LEU A 173 3.44 -14.32 7.70
CA LEU A 173 4.06 -14.43 6.38
C LEU A 173 4.00 -15.86 5.83
N ASN A 174 4.22 -16.87 6.67
CA ASN A 174 4.07 -18.27 6.29
C ASN A 174 2.63 -18.60 5.86
N GLN A 175 1.61 -18.09 6.56
CA GLN A 175 0.20 -18.28 6.15
C GLN A 175 -0.11 -17.61 4.81
N PHE A 176 0.45 -16.44 4.55
CA PHE A 176 0.34 -15.77 3.26
C PHE A 176 1.09 -16.51 2.15
N ASP A 177 2.21 -17.16 2.47
CA ASP A 177 2.93 -18.00 1.51
C ASP A 177 2.14 -19.28 1.14
N GLU A 178 1.55 -19.96 2.11
CA GLU A 178 0.63 -21.09 1.89
C GLU A 178 -0.58 -20.68 1.06
N ALA A 179 -1.01 -19.44 1.18
CA ALA A 179 -2.08 -18.86 0.38
C ALA A 179 -1.62 -18.46 -1.05
N GLY A 180 -0.33 -18.25 -1.27
CA GLY A 180 0.23 -17.73 -2.51
C GLY A 180 0.00 -16.24 -2.72
N ILE A 181 -0.12 -15.47 -1.64
CA ILE A 181 -0.44 -14.04 -1.62
C ILE A 181 0.76 -13.24 -1.13
N ASP A 182 1.14 -12.19 -1.83
CA ASP A 182 2.16 -11.24 -1.39
C ASP A 182 1.57 -10.35 -0.29
N LEU A 183 2.23 -10.28 0.87
CA LEU A 183 1.86 -9.36 1.94
C LEU A 183 2.68 -8.07 1.80
N CYS A 184 1.99 -6.97 1.59
CA CYS A 184 2.60 -5.70 1.22
C CYS A 184 2.49 -4.70 2.38
N PHE A 185 3.61 -4.40 2.98
CA PHE A 185 3.68 -3.40 4.05
C PHE A 185 3.72 -2.00 3.45
N GLU A 186 2.80 -1.15 3.87
CA GLU A 186 2.89 0.27 3.59
C GLU A 186 3.94 0.89 4.51
N LEU A 187 4.97 1.50 3.91
CA LEU A 187 6.03 2.17 4.68
C LEU A 187 5.52 3.54 5.13
N HIS A 188 5.12 3.61 6.39
CA HIS A 188 4.32 4.72 6.91
C HIS A 188 4.93 5.31 8.19
N PRO A 189 5.07 6.65 8.31
CA PRO A 189 5.40 7.27 9.59
C PRO A 189 4.45 6.82 10.71
N ALA A 190 4.98 6.59 11.90
CA ALA A 190 4.36 5.96 13.06
C ALA A 190 4.37 4.41 13.06
N GLU A 191 4.80 3.79 11.99
CA GLU A 191 5.07 2.37 11.89
C GLU A 191 6.57 2.09 12.12
N ASP A 192 6.91 0.85 12.50
CA ASP A 192 8.32 0.44 12.53
C ASP A 192 8.90 0.37 11.13
N LEU A 193 8.09 -0.02 10.14
CA LEU A 193 8.47 0.05 8.73
C LEU A 193 8.02 1.39 8.12
N HIS A 194 8.92 2.35 8.06
CA HIS A 194 8.62 3.70 7.56
C HIS A 194 9.57 4.20 6.47
N ASP A 195 10.64 3.47 6.20
CA ASP A 195 11.62 3.77 5.16
C ASP A 195 12.33 2.49 4.68
N GLY A 196 13.25 2.64 3.71
CA GLY A 196 14.01 1.50 3.17
C GLY A 196 14.91 0.84 4.20
N ALA A 197 15.56 1.62 5.06
CA ALA A 197 16.47 1.09 6.07
C ALA A 197 15.75 0.24 7.12
N THR A 198 14.55 0.64 7.52
CA THR A 198 13.72 -0.13 8.44
C THR A 198 13.12 -1.37 7.77
N PHE A 199 12.78 -1.29 6.51
CA PHE A 199 12.34 -2.46 5.73
C PHE A 199 13.47 -3.50 5.58
N GLU A 200 14.70 -3.08 5.32
CA GLU A 200 15.88 -3.97 5.28
C GLU A 200 16.10 -4.70 6.60
N ARG A 201 16.04 -3.98 7.74
CA ARG A 201 16.10 -4.61 9.08
C ARG A 201 15.01 -5.65 9.30
N PHE A 202 13.81 -5.38 8.82
CA PHE A 202 12.71 -6.33 8.89
C PHE A 202 12.96 -7.55 8.02
N LEU A 203 13.45 -7.37 6.79
CA LEU A 203 13.83 -8.47 5.90
C LEU A 203 14.87 -9.38 6.56
N ASP A 204 15.88 -8.80 7.21
CA ASP A 204 16.87 -9.56 7.98
C ASP A 204 16.20 -10.36 9.09
N ALA A 205 15.30 -9.75 9.85
CA ALA A 205 14.61 -10.41 10.97
C ALA A 205 13.66 -11.54 10.54
N VAL A 206 13.13 -11.51 9.31
CA VAL A 206 12.27 -12.56 8.75
C VAL A 206 12.97 -13.45 7.72
N GLY A 207 14.30 -13.39 7.63
CA GLY A 207 15.10 -14.21 6.71
C GLY A 207 14.80 -13.91 5.24
N SER A 208 14.59 -12.66 4.87
CA SER A 208 14.22 -12.21 3.53
C SER A 208 13.02 -12.94 2.95
N HIS A 209 12.01 -13.20 3.79
CA HIS A 209 10.83 -13.96 3.42
C HIS A 209 10.21 -13.49 2.11
N PRO A 210 9.87 -14.37 1.14
CA PRO A 210 9.44 -13.98 -0.20
C PRO A 210 8.10 -13.22 -0.23
N ARG A 211 7.27 -13.39 0.81
CA ARG A 211 5.98 -12.69 0.94
C ARG A 211 6.06 -11.36 1.68
N ALA A 212 7.23 -10.98 2.22
CA ALA A 212 7.45 -9.66 2.77
C ALA A 212 7.73 -8.68 1.64
N ASN A 213 6.72 -7.93 1.22
CA ASN A 213 6.75 -7.03 0.07
C ASN A 213 6.29 -5.62 0.47
N ILE A 214 6.30 -4.69 -0.48
CA ILE A 214 6.04 -3.27 -0.26
C ILE A 214 4.74 -2.86 -0.96
N LEU A 215 3.88 -2.18 -0.24
CA LEU A 215 2.91 -1.25 -0.78
C LEU A 215 3.60 0.11 -0.89
N PHE A 216 3.84 0.55 -2.12
CA PHE A 216 4.52 1.81 -2.38
C PHE A 216 3.52 2.97 -2.36
N ASP A 217 3.71 3.88 -1.40
CA ASP A 217 3.02 5.16 -1.32
C ASP A 217 4.06 6.29 -1.29
N PRO A 218 4.19 7.07 -2.36
CA PRO A 218 5.19 8.12 -2.44
C PRO A 218 4.90 9.31 -1.51
N SER A 219 3.66 9.48 -1.07
CA SER A 219 3.26 10.62 -0.24
C SER A 219 3.96 10.60 1.11
N HIS A 220 4.05 9.43 1.75
CA HIS A 220 4.75 9.26 3.02
C HIS A 220 6.24 9.52 2.92
N MET A 221 6.84 9.18 1.77
CA MET A 221 8.24 9.45 1.51
C MET A 221 8.49 10.94 1.28
N LEU A 222 7.61 11.61 0.53
CA LEU A 222 7.67 13.05 0.32
C LEU A 222 7.57 13.81 1.66
N LEU A 223 6.65 13.41 2.55
CA LEU A 223 6.50 14.01 3.87
C LEU A 223 7.74 13.83 4.75
N GLN A 224 8.50 12.76 4.55
CA GLN A 224 9.79 12.50 5.20
C GLN A 224 10.98 13.16 4.48
N GLN A 225 10.76 13.85 3.35
CA GLN A 225 11.78 14.43 2.49
C GLN A 225 12.75 13.39 1.91
N MET A 226 12.25 12.17 1.62
CA MET A 226 12.98 11.11 0.95
C MET A 226 12.86 11.23 -0.58
N ASP A 227 13.85 10.73 -1.29
CA ASP A 227 13.80 10.55 -2.74
C ASP A 227 13.04 9.25 -3.07
N TYR A 228 11.73 9.37 -3.32
CA TYR A 228 10.86 8.24 -3.66
C TYR A 228 11.15 7.64 -5.04
N LEU A 229 11.82 8.37 -5.94
CA LEU A 229 12.25 7.83 -7.25
C LEU A 229 13.50 6.94 -7.10
N ALA A 230 14.48 7.38 -6.32
CA ALA A 230 15.63 6.54 -5.95
C ALA A 230 15.19 5.33 -5.13
N PHE A 231 14.15 5.47 -4.27
CA PHE A 231 13.56 4.34 -3.55
C PHE A 231 13.04 3.25 -4.52
N LEU A 232 12.33 3.63 -5.58
CA LEU A 232 11.88 2.68 -6.60
C LEU A 232 13.06 1.99 -7.30
N ASP A 233 14.15 2.69 -7.57
CA ASP A 233 15.35 2.10 -8.20
C ASP A 233 15.95 0.99 -7.32
N ILE A 234 15.86 1.13 -5.99
CA ILE A 234 16.44 0.17 -5.05
C ILE A 234 15.49 -1.00 -4.77
N TYR A 235 14.18 -0.73 -4.60
CA TYR A 235 13.23 -1.69 -4.02
C TYR A 235 12.15 -2.18 -4.99
N HIS A 236 12.20 -1.84 -6.29
CA HIS A 236 11.16 -2.23 -7.27
C HIS A 236 10.85 -3.73 -7.27
N ASP A 237 11.81 -4.60 -7.02
CA ASP A 237 11.63 -6.05 -6.94
C ASP A 237 10.71 -6.49 -5.78
N ARG A 238 10.52 -5.63 -4.79
CA ARG A 238 9.63 -5.85 -3.65
C ARG A 238 8.32 -5.08 -3.73
N VAL A 239 8.18 -4.14 -4.65
CA VAL A 239 6.92 -3.38 -4.83
C VAL A 239 5.90 -4.27 -5.54
N ARG A 240 4.79 -4.57 -4.84
CA ARG A 240 3.69 -5.39 -5.37
C ARG A 240 2.36 -4.66 -5.36
N MET A 241 2.24 -3.58 -4.58
CA MET A 241 1.08 -2.70 -4.54
C MET A 241 1.51 -1.26 -4.68
N PHE A 242 0.62 -0.41 -5.21
CA PHE A 242 0.90 1.00 -5.43
C PHE A 242 -0.31 1.86 -5.09
N HIS A 243 -0.16 2.73 -4.09
CA HIS A 243 -1.08 3.81 -3.78
C HIS A 243 -0.68 5.08 -4.52
N VAL A 244 -1.59 5.60 -5.31
CA VAL A 244 -1.47 6.91 -5.95
C VAL A 244 -2.06 7.92 -4.98
N LYS A 245 -1.21 8.50 -4.15
CA LYS A 245 -1.55 9.45 -3.08
C LYS A 245 -0.60 10.63 -3.14
N ASP A 246 -1.15 11.84 -3.18
CA ASP A 246 -0.37 13.06 -3.33
C ASP A 246 -0.15 13.74 -1.98
N ALA A 247 0.92 14.49 -1.91
CA ALA A 247 1.30 15.26 -0.74
C ALA A 247 2.07 16.52 -1.16
N GLU A 248 2.13 17.50 -0.27
CA GLU A 248 3.00 18.65 -0.40
C GLU A 248 3.84 18.83 0.86
N PHE A 249 5.05 19.36 0.70
CA PHE A 249 5.88 19.81 1.80
C PHE A 249 6.35 21.25 1.55
N ARG A 250 5.80 22.19 2.31
CA ARG A 250 6.13 23.61 2.22
C ARG A 250 7.08 23.99 3.35
N SER A 251 8.37 23.96 3.05
CA SER A 251 9.40 24.38 4.00
C SER A 251 9.11 25.80 4.51
N ASN A 252 9.25 25.99 5.81
CA ASN A 252 9.08 27.28 6.47
C ASN A 252 10.01 27.42 7.67
N GLY A 253 10.08 28.59 8.29
CA GLY A 253 10.94 28.87 9.44
C GLY A 253 10.35 28.45 10.80
N ARG A 254 9.16 27.84 10.87
CA ARG A 254 8.48 27.50 12.13
C ARG A 254 8.59 26.03 12.50
N CYS A 255 8.45 25.13 11.54
CA CYS A 255 8.49 23.69 11.79
C CYS A 255 9.01 22.92 10.57
N GLY A 256 9.58 21.74 10.82
CA GLY A 256 10.09 20.81 9.81
C GLY A 256 9.24 19.57 9.69
N VAL A 257 9.86 18.42 9.32
CA VAL A 257 9.20 17.13 9.06
C VAL A 257 8.38 16.61 10.24
N TYR A 258 8.75 16.93 11.47
CA TYR A 258 8.01 16.54 12.68
C TYR A 258 6.67 17.27 12.83
N GLY A 259 6.46 18.38 12.14
CA GLY A 259 5.19 19.08 12.05
C GLY A 259 4.75 19.88 13.28
N GLY A 260 5.54 19.91 14.39
CA GLY A 260 5.27 20.75 15.57
C GLY A 260 3.96 20.45 16.31
N TYR A 261 3.45 19.23 16.26
CA TYR A 261 2.13 18.81 16.79
C TYR A 261 0.94 19.59 16.20
N LEU A 262 1.11 20.18 15.01
CA LEU A 262 0.05 20.92 14.31
C LEU A 262 -0.95 19.95 13.65
N ASP A 263 -2.19 20.41 13.50
CA ASP A 263 -3.19 19.72 12.72
C ASP A 263 -2.83 19.69 11.23
N TRP A 264 -3.39 18.75 10.48
CA TRP A 264 -3.04 18.53 9.07
C TRP A 264 -3.09 19.77 8.20
N ILE A 265 -4.07 20.66 8.44
CA ILE A 265 -4.23 21.90 7.66
C ILE A 265 -3.05 22.88 7.84
N ASP A 266 -2.41 22.88 9.02
CA ASP A 266 -1.36 23.82 9.39
C ASP A 266 0.07 23.25 9.29
N ARG A 267 0.20 21.93 9.02
CA ARG A 267 1.50 21.27 8.87
C ARG A 267 2.21 21.75 7.61
N PRO A 268 3.56 21.83 7.59
CA PRO A 268 4.32 22.04 6.37
C PRO A 268 4.18 20.84 5.40
N GLY A 269 4.21 19.63 5.93
CA GLY A 269 3.98 18.40 5.20
C GLY A 269 2.56 17.90 5.43
N ARG A 270 1.77 17.77 4.35
CA ARG A 270 0.37 17.33 4.41
C ARG A 270 -0.08 16.63 3.13
N PHE A 271 -1.08 15.79 3.24
CA PHE A 271 -1.67 15.12 2.08
C PHE A 271 -2.52 16.07 1.26
N ARG A 272 -2.55 15.80 -0.05
CA ARG A 272 -3.28 16.60 -1.02
C ARG A 272 -4.03 15.68 -2.00
N SER A 273 -5.12 16.20 -2.53
CA SER A 273 -5.79 15.56 -3.67
C SER A 273 -4.83 15.46 -4.86
N LEU A 274 -4.98 14.42 -5.68
CA LEU A 274 -4.07 14.18 -6.82
C LEU A 274 -3.97 15.40 -7.74
N GLY A 275 -2.74 15.80 -8.01
CA GLY A 275 -2.42 16.97 -8.84
C GLY A 275 -2.36 18.31 -8.08
N ASP A 276 -2.80 18.35 -6.83
CA ASP A 276 -2.69 19.53 -5.96
C ASP A 276 -1.42 19.53 -5.11
N GLY A 277 -0.68 18.42 -5.09
CA GLY A 277 0.55 18.22 -4.33
C GLY A 277 1.82 18.41 -5.16
N GLN A 278 2.87 17.72 -4.75
CA GLN A 278 4.22 17.85 -5.31
C GLN A 278 4.82 16.52 -5.78
N VAL A 279 4.08 15.40 -5.69
CA VAL A 279 4.58 14.09 -6.14
C VAL A 279 4.68 14.06 -7.67
N ASN A 280 5.84 13.68 -8.19
CA ASN A 280 6.06 13.54 -9.64
C ASN A 280 5.54 12.20 -10.16
N PHE A 281 4.23 12.09 -10.37
CA PHE A 281 3.62 10.86 -10.84
C PHE A 281 4.05 10.47 -12.25
N SER A 282 4.34 11.43 -13.14
CA SER A 282 4.85 11.11 -14.47
C SER A 282 6.16 10.30 -14.42
N ALA A 283 7.08 10.68 -13.53
CA ALA A 283 8.30 9.94 -13.30
C ALA A 283 8.06 8.59 -12.62
N ILE A 284 7.14 8.53 -11.63
CA ILE A 284 6.78 7.28 -10.96
C ILE A 284 6.19 6.27 -11.95
N PHE A 285 5.18 6.65 -12.75
CA PHE A 285 4.56 5.75 -13.73
C PHE A 285 5.58 5.27 -14.78
N SER A 286 6.53 6.13 -15.19
CA SER A 286 7.62 5.74 -16.09
C SER A 286 8.52 4.68 -15.48
N LYS A 287 8.95 4.85 -14.22
CA LYS A 287 9.75 3.85 -13.49
C LYS A 287 8.99 2.55 -13.26
N MET A 288 7.73 2.64 -12.85
CA MET A 288 6.89 1.45 -12.66
C MET A 288 6.74 0.65 -13.95
N ALA A 289 6.55 1.31 -15.10
CA ALA A 289 6.52 0.64 -16.41
C ALA A 289 7.88 0.03 -16.77
N GLN A 290 8.98 0.75 -16.52
CA GLN A 290 10.35 0.27 -16.73
C GLN A 290 10.64 -1.00 -15.92
N TYR A 291 10.17 -1.08 -14.67
CA TYR A 291 10.36 -2.21 -13.75
C TYR A 291 9.26 -3.27 -13.83
N ASP A 292 8.47 -3.27 -14.90
CA ASP A 292 7.47 -4.31 -15.16
C ASP A 292 6.37 -4.45 -14.10
N PHE A 293 6.07 -3.37 -13.36
CA PHE A 293 4.98 -3.38 -12.40
C PHE A 293 3.65 -3.56 -13.13
N GLY A 294 3.00 -4.70 -12.94
CA GLY A 294 1.72 -5.03 -13.57
C GLY A 294 0.53 -5.06 -12.60
N GLY A 295 0.68 -4.45 -11.42
CA GLY A 295 -0.38 -4.28 -10.42
C GLY A 295 -1.34 -3.12 -10.76
N TRP A 296 -2.10 -2.68 -9.76
CA TRP A 296 -3.08 -1.62 -9.88
C TRP A 296 -2.51 -0.27 -9.42
N ALA A 297 -2.89 0.80 -10.11
CA ALA A 297 -2.73 2.17 -9.64
C ALA A 297 -3.99 2.54 -8.84
N VAL A 298 -3.88 2.50 -7.52
CA VAL A 298 -4.99 2.67 -6.59
C VAL A 298 -4.97 4.06 -5.99
N LEU A 299 -5.97 4.87 -6.26
CA LEU A 299 -6.17 6.12 -5.53
C LEU A 299 -6.38 5.82 -4.06
N GLU A 300 -5.48 6.27 -3.21
CA GLU A 300 -5.76 6.47 -1.79
C GLU A 300 -5.96 7.98 -1.56
N TRP A 301 -7.22 8.37 -1.37
CA TRP A 301 -7.52 9.78 -1.24
C TRP A 301 -7.45 10.23 0.22
N GLU A 302 -6.56 11.17 0.49
CA GLU A 302 -6.52 11.92 1.73
C GLU A 302 -6.20 13.39 1.41
N CYS A 303 -7.02 14.29 1.89
CA CYS A 303 -6.79 15.72 1.74
C CYS A 303 -7.49 16.50 2.84
N CYS A 304 -6.78 17.38 3.51
CA CYS A 304 -7.34 18.21 4.56
C CYS A 304 -8.12 19.44 4.05
N ILE A 305 -8.24 19.61 2.73
CA ILE A 305 -8.81 20.82 2.10
C ILE A 305 -9.99 20.49 1.18
N LYS A 306 -9.80 19.55 0.24
CA LYS A 306 -10.77 19.24 -0.82
C LYS A 306 -11.82 18.25 -0.32
N HIS A 307 -13.04 18.36 -0.84
CA HIS A 307 -14.11 17.39 -0.57
C HIS A 307 -13.76 16.01 -1.17
N PRO A 308 -14.02 14.90 -0.46
CA PRO A 308 -13.60 13.56 -0.89
C PRO A 308 -14.19 13.17 -2.25
N GLU A 309 -15.45 13.41 -2.51
CA GLU A 309 -16.08 13.05 -3.78
C GLU A 309 -15.51 13.83 -4.96
N GLN A 310 -15.20 15.12 -4.76
CA GLN A 310 -14.51 15.92 -5.77
C GLN A 310 -13.12 15.34 -6.04
N GLY A 311 -12.37 15.05 -4.99
CA GLY A 311 -11.03 14.45 -5.10
C GLY A 311 -11.04 13.09 -5.78
N ALA A 312 -12.05 12.24 -5.50
CA ALA A 312 -12.21 10.97 -6.18
C ALA A 312 -12.48 11.13 -7.69
N ALA A 313 -13.39 12.03 -8.06
CA ALA A 313 -13.73 12.28 -9.47
C ALA A 313 -12.51 12.79 -10.28
N GLU A 314 -11.77 13.75 -9.72
CA GLU A 314 -10.54 14.26 -10.32
C GLU A 314 -9.45 13.19 -10.36
N GLY A 315 -9.32 12.40 -9.32
CA GLY A 315 -8.32 11.34 -9.18
C GLY A 315 -8.47 10.21 -10.21
N ALA A 316 -9.66 9.82 -10.56
CA ALA A 316 -9.91 8.83 -11.62
C ALA A 316 -9.32 9.28 -12.96
N LEU A 317 -9.55 10.53 -13.34
CA LEU A 317 -9.03 11.12 -14.57
C LEU A 317 -7.51 11.27 -14.50
N PHE A 318 -7.00 11.75 -13.37
CA PHE A 318 -5.56 11.92 -13.14
C PHE A 318 -4.79 10.62 -13.32
N ILE A 319 -5.22 9.53 -12.68
CA ILE A 319 -4.55 8.24 -12.80
C ILE A 319 -4.64 7.72 -14.23
N ARG A 320 -5.82 7.78 -14.85
CA ARG A 320 -6.01 7.36 -16.25
C ARG A 320 -5.01 8.02 -17.19
N ASP A 321 -4.81 9.34 -17.02
CA ASP A 321 -3.97 10.14 -17.91
C ASP A 321 -2.46 9.96 -17.63
N HIS A 322 -2.09 9.34 -16.49
CA HIS A 322 -0.70 8.98 -16.14
C HIS A 322 -0.34 7.54 -16.51
N ILE A 323 -1.33 6.65 -16.71
CA ILE A 323 -1.05 5.25 -17.11
C ILE A 323 -0.39 5.22 -18.48
N ILE A 324 0.83 4.68 -18.54
CA ILE A 324 1.59 4.55 -19.77
C ILE A 324 1.19 3.26 -20.48
N ARG A 325 0.74 3.41 -21.72
CA ARG A 325 0.58 2.27 -22.63
C ARG A 325 1.97 1.90 -23.16
N VAL A 326 2.52 0.81 -22.63
CA VAL A 326 3.87 0.37 -23.02
C VAL A 326 3.94 -0.08 -24.47
N THR A 327 5.09 0.13 -25.10
CA THR A 327 5.35 -0.33 -26.47
C THR A 327 6.10 -1.67 -26.48
N GLU A 328 5.83 -2.50 -27.47
CA GLU A 328 6.58 -3.74 -27.75
C GLU A 328 7.65 -3.52 -28.82
N ARG A 329 7.67 -2.34 -29.45
CA ARG A 329 8.58 -2.01 -30.55
C ARG A 329 9.56 -0.93 -30.12
N ALA A 330 10.85 -1.10 -30.49
CA ALA A 330 11.83 -0.03 -30.40
C ALA A 330 11.46 1.10 -31.39
N PHE A 331 11.80 2.34 -31.05
CA PHE A 331 11.48 3.51 -31.89
C PHE A 331 12.27 3.54 -33.21
N ASP A 332 13.40 2.81 -33.29
CA ASP A 332 14.31 2.73 -34.41
C ASP A 332 14.29 1.35 -35.13
N ASP A 333 13.26 0.53 -34.91
CA ASP A 333 13.08 -0.78 -35.57
C ASP A 333 13.14 -0.71 -37.10
N PHE A 334 12.78 0.45 -37.68
CA PHE A 334 12.83 0.66 -39.13
C PHE A 334 14.27 0.63 -39.71
N ALA A 335 15.29 0.84 -38.89
CA ALA A 335 16.68 0.82 -39.25
C ALA A 335 17.40 -0.47 -38.79
N GLY A 336 16.72 -1.30 -38.00
CA GLY A 336 17.27 -2.55 -37.48
C GLY A 336 17.23 -3.67 -38.52
N GLY A 337 18.32 -4.38 -38.65
CA GLY A 337 18.42 -5.63 -39.40
C GLY A 337 18.68 -6.81 -38.47
N ALA A 338 18.20 -8.00 -38.82
CA ALA A 338 18.64 -9.21 -38.15
C ALA A 338 20.14 -9.41 -38.41
N ALA A 339 20.95 -9.32 -37.37
CA ALA A 339 22.39 -9.54 -37.49
C ALA A 339 22.74 -10.86 -36.79
N ASP A 340 23.46 -11.71 -37.50
CA ASP A 340 24.12 -12.89 -36.94
C ASP A 340 25.52 -12.54 -36.43
N CYS A 341 26.20 -13.52 -35.84
CA CYS A 341 27.54 -13.33 -35.28
C CYS A 341 28.59 -12.93 -36.38
N GLU A 342 28.45 -13.43 -37.59
CA GLU A 342 29.35 -13.11 -38.73
C GLU A 342 29.16 -11.66 -39.16
N THR A 343 27.91 -11.22 -39.31
CA THR A 343 27.56 -9.83 -39.62
C THR A 343 28.05 -8.88 -38.54
N ASN A 344 27.85 -9.21 -37.26
CA ASN A 344 28.38 -8.41 -36.16
C ASN A 344 29.89 -8.28 -36.18
N ARG A 345 30.62 -9.36 -36.48
CA ARG A 345 32.07 -9.31 -36.62
C ARG A 345 32.52 -8.42 -37.77
N LYS A 346 31.81 -8.48 -38.92
CA LYS A 346 32.09 -7.59 -40.07
C LYS A 346 31.89 -6.13 -39.73
N ILE A 347 30.77 -5.81 -39.07
CA ILE A 347 30.45 -4.45 -38.60
C ILE A 347 31.54 -3.92 -37.64
N LEU A 348 32.04 -4.78 -36.77
CA LEU A 348 33.12 -4.46 -35.83
C LEU A 348 34.51 -4.46 -36.41
N GLY A 349 34.68 -4.80 -37.72
CA GLY A 349 35.98 -4.91 -38.37
C GLY A 349 36.82 -6.09 -37.85
N LEU A 350 36.18 -7.14 -37.33
CA LEU A 350 36.83 -8.35 -36.77
C LEU A 350 36.74 -9.55 -37.71
N GLY A 351 36.42 -9.31 -38.96
CA GLY A 351 36.28 -10.32 -39.99
C GLY A 351 37.59 -10.84 -40.55
#